data_f9045456ddbfee34841ac2b140d4c4ce
#
_entry.id   f9045456ddbfee34841ac2b140d4c4ce
#
_cell.length_a   1.000
_cell.length_b   1.000
_cell.length_c   1.000
_cell.angle_alpha   90.00
_cell.angle_beta   90.00
_cell.angle_gamma   90.00
#
_symmetry.space_group_name_H-M   'P 1'
#
loop_
_entity.id
_entity.type
_entity.pdbx_description
1 polymer ?
#
loop_
_entity_poly.entity_id
_entity_poly.type
_entity_poly.pdbx_seq_one_letter_code
_entity_poly.pdbx_strand_id
1 'polypeptide(L)'
;MIQSSPFPQPFSSPLAQPFGITPIQQPKPQQPREETMPRFVNYLADYSGCGHWRILWPEQVINMTQRGLSQSITAMIAEPRWYQGVKAVKLQRQASKAQLEFVKHLKKIQQEHDFKIIYEVDDVVFREEIPDYNKFKFAFDTDEVRESVVSIMDLCDEVTLTCDFMRKLFQSKLTNQKVTVIPNFVPYNWMGYLFNQKRVQTAFEKHKSKPRILYTGSGAHYDVANKTGGKDDMSAVNHIIRKTADKYKWVFVGAYPPPLQDLVKSGKLEFYPWRSLLEYPQFIANLDPQLMVAPLTQNNFNNSKSDIKFIEACTLGIPCLCQDMHTYSDAPDDLKFNTPEEFEEKIEWILNWKNRKRYFQNIRMLREIGVKRFLENPENIGSHMEALTTPYGSPERKYLKQWNP
;
A
#
# COMPACT_ATOMS: atom_id res chain seq x y z
N MET A 1 29.63 20.62 -50.92
CA MET A 1 28.70 20.01 -51.90
C MET A 1 27.87 18.99 -51.10
N ILE A 2 26.66 19.37 -50.76
CA ILE A 2 25.74 18.52 -49.99
C ILE A 2 24.73 18.00 -51.01
N GLN A 3 24.71 16.68 -51.24
CA GLN A 3 23.73 16.02 -52.10
C GLN A 3 22.40 15.88 -51.36
N SER A 4 21.36 16.43 -51.97
CA SER A 4 19.96 16.33 -51.60
C SER A 4 19.40 14.97 -52.03
N SER A 5 18.78 14.24 -51.10
CA SER A 5 18.02 13.01 -51.32
C SER A 5 16.60 13.36 -51.82
N PRO A 6 16.04 12.64 -52.79
CA PRO A 6 14.69 12.91 -53.30
C PRO A 6 13.60 12.24 -52.41
N PHE A 7 12.56 13.00 -52.09
CA PHE A 7 11.32 12.51 -51.48
C PHE A 7 10.49 11.70 -52.50
N PRO A 8 9.84 10.58 -52.08
CA PRO A 8 8.94 9.88 -52.98
C PRO A 8 7.61 10.62 -53.14
N GLN A 9 7.11 10.63 -54.38
CA GLN A 9 5.86 11.23 -54.80
C GLN A 9 4.63 10.51 -54.18
N PRO A 10 3.53 11.22 -53.88
CA PRO A 10 2.33 10.60 -53.32
C PRO A 10 1.55 9.80 -54.35
N PHE A 11 1.13 8.61 -53.96
CA PHE A 11 0.24 7.76 -54.74
C PHE A 11 -1.14 8.43 -54.91
N SER A 12 -1.61 8.52 -56.15
CA SER A 12 -2.98 8.91 -56.48
C SER A 12 -3.95 7.77 -56.15
N SER A 13 -4.85 7.98 -55.17
CA SER A 13 -5.95 7.08 -54.89
C SER A 13 -7.17 7.40 -55.74
N PRO A 14 -7.97 6.38 -56.12
CA PRO A 14 -9.17 6.57 -56.95
C PRO A 14 -10.30 7.23 -56.14
N LEU A 15 -11.07 8.05 -56.86
CA LEU A 15 -12.22 8.84 -56.42
C LEU A 15 -13.14 8.10 -55.42
N ALA A 16 -13.20 8.59 -54.18
CA ALA A 16 -14.22 8.25 -53.24
C ALA A 16 -15.51 9.01 -53.56
N GLN A 17 -16.65 8.30 -53.63
CA GLN A 17 -17.98 8.90 -53.74
C GLN A 17 -18.27 9.74 -52.49
N PRO A 18 -19.04 10.82 -52.61
CA PRO A 18 -19.36 11.68 -51.46
C PRO A 18 -20.31 10.94 -50.50
N PHE A 19 -19.80 10.59 -49.33
CA PHE A 19 -20.63 10.18 -48.23
C PHE A 19 -21.50 11.37 -47.80
N GLY A 20 -22.83 11.18 -47.77
CA GLY A 20 -23.75 12.14 -47.25
C GLY A 20 -23.44 12.47 -45.81
N ILE A 21 -22.97 13.69 -45.55
CA ILE A 21 -22.75 14.20 -44.23
C ILE A 21 -24.13 14.47 -43.60
N THR A 22 -24.60 13.59 -42.74
CA THR A 22 -25.71 13.87 -41.84
C THR A 22 -25.29 15.04 -40.94
N PRO A 23 -26.09 16.12 -40.82
CA PRO A 23 -25.74 17.22 -39.94
C PRO A 23 -25.54 16.71 -38.52
N ILE A 24 -24.36 16.88 -37.95
CA ILE A 24 -24.10 16.63 -36.55
C ILE A 24 -25.02 17.57 -35.76
N GLN A 25 -26.07 17.01 -35.15
CA GLN A 25 -26.89 17.79 -34.21
C GLN A 25 -25.95 18.32 -33.12
N GLN A 26 -25.85 19.63 -33.03
CA GLN A 26 -25.14 20.26 -31.94
C GLN A 26 -25.70 19.71 -30.60
N PRO A 27 -24.85 19.21 -29.70
CA PRO A 27 -25.32 18.76 -28.41
C PRO A 27 -26.08 19.93 -27.75
N LYS A 28 -27.31 19.67 -27.31
CA LYS A 28 -28.05 20.66 -26.53
C LYS A 28 -27.15 21.16 -25.41
N PRO A 29 -27.13 22.50 -25.13
CA PRO A 29 -26.38 23.03 -24.01
C PRO A 29 -26.76 22.22 -22.78
N GLN A 30 -25.77 21.48 -22.23
CA GLN A 30 -25.97 20.79 -20.96
C GLN A 30 -26.23 21.92 -19.93
N GLN A 31 -27.36 21.84 -19.24
CA GLN A 31 -27.58 22.71 -18.07
C GLN A 31 -26.35 22.60 -17.18
N PRO A 32 -25.87 23.71 -16.60
CA PRO A 32 -24.77 23.67 -15.64
C PRO A 32 -25.13 22.61 -14.60
N ARG A 33 -24.34 21.55 -14.50
CA ARG A 33 -24.50 20.59 -13.42
C ARG A 33 -24.29 21.39 -12.14
N GLU A 34 -25.29 21.41 -11.25
CA GLU A 34 -25.04 21.79 -9.87
C GLU A 34 -23.81 20.99 -9.42
N GLU A 35 -22.70 21.68 -9.16
CA GLU A 35 -21.53 21.08 -8.54
C GLU A 35 -21.96 20.62 -7.15
N THR A 36 -22.38 19.37 -7.05
CA THR A 36 -22.67 18.78 -5.74
C THR A 36 -21.33 18.69 -5.01
N MET A 37 -21.19 19.45 -3.93
CA MET A 37 -20.04 19.39 -3.06
C MET A 37 -19.80 17.94 -2.61
N PRO A 38 -18.55 17.46 -2.52
CA PRO A 38 -18.25 16.10 -2.09
C PRO A 38 -18.77 15.89 -0.67
N ARG A 39 -19.34 14.71 -0.41
CA ARG A 39 -19.78 14.35 0.95
C ARG A 39 -18.62 13.96 1.85
N PHE A 40 -17.53 13.46 1.27
CA PHE A 40 -16.33 13.06 1.99
C PHE A 40 -15.12 13.80 1.43
N VAL A 41 -14.34 14.39 2.32
CA VAL A 41 -13.14 15.15 2.00
C VAL A 41 -11.94 14.49 2.64
N ASN A 42 -10.92 14.22 1.86
CA ASN A 42 -9.69 13.60 2.34
C ASN A 42 -8.53 14.58 2.19
N TYR A 43 -7.90 14.95 3.31
CA TYR A 43 -6.64 15.71 3.30
C TYR A 43 -5.48 14.73 3.12
N LEU A 44 -4.96 14.67 1.90
CA LEU A 44 -3.91 13.76 1.50
C LEU A 44 -2.54 14.24 1.99
N ALA A 45 -1.76 13.37 2.63
CA ALA A 45 -0.41 13.69 3.06
C ALA A 45 0.63 13.49 1.94
N ASP A 46 0.44 12.50 1.09
CA ASP A 46 1.35 12.15 0.00
C ASP A 46 0.66 11.38 -1.13
N TYR A 47 1.29 11.38 -2.30
CA TYR A 47 0.89 10.58 -3.47
C TYR A 47 1.73 9.29 -3.60
N SER A 48 2.38 8.86 -2.52
CA SER A 48 3.16 7.61 -2.47
C SER A 48 2.29 6.40 -2.11
N GLY A 49 2.92 5.31 -1.69
CA GLY A 49 2.22 4.10 -1.27
C GLY A 49 1.13 4.36 -0.25
N CYS A 50 1.43 5.07 0.83
CA CYS A 50 0.50 5.32 1.91
C CYS A 50 -0.74 6.11 1.44
N GLY A 51 -0.55 7.15 0.63
CA GLY A 51 -1.66 7.92 0.05
C GLY A 51 -2.57 7.07 -0.83
N HIS A 52 -2.00 6.17 -1.64
CA HIS A 52 -2.79 5.29 -2.49
C HIS A 52 -3.54 4.23 -1.70
N TRP A 53 -2.85 3.48 -0.81
CA TRP A 53 -3.48 2.41 -0.04
C TRP A 53 -4.58 2.89 0.89
N ARG A 54 -4.41 4.07 1.48
CA ARG A 54 -5.30 4.56 2.56
C ARG A 54 -6.37 5.54 2.09
N ILE A 55 -6.10 6.29 1.01
CA ILE A 55 -6.97 7.39 0.56
C ILE A 55 -7.41 7.21 -0.89
N LEU A 56 -6.47 7.21 -1.86
CA LEU A 56 -6.83 7.36 -3.27
C LEU A 56 -7.56 6.15 -3.85
N TRP A 57 -7.14 4.92 -3.51
CA TRP A 57 -7.86 3.73 -3.97
C TRP A 57 -9.22 3.56 -3.30
N PRO A 58 -9.38 3.71 -1.95
CA PRO A 58 -10.70 3.76 -1.35
C PRO A 58 -11.60 4.84 -1.95
N GLU A 59 -11.08 6.06 -2.18
CA GLU A 59 -11.83 7.12 -2.83
C GLU A 59 -12.28 6.74 -4.24
N GLN A 60 -11.42 6.13 -5.03
CA GLN A 60 -11.76 5.66 -6.37
C GLN A 60 -12.94 4.67 -6.32
N VAL A 61 -12.90 3.68 -5.42
CA VAL A 61 -13.98 2.69 -5.29
C VAL A 61 -15.26 3.32 -4.76
N ILE A 62 -15.19 4.23 -3.78
CA ILE A 62 -16.34 4.99 -3.30
C ILE A 62 -16.99 5.77 -4.46
N ASN A 63 -16.19 6.44 -5.28
CA ASN A 63 -16.66 7.21 -6.43
C ASN A 63 -17.20 6.36 -7.58
N MET A 64 -16.88 5.07 -7.63
CA MET A 64 -17.53 4.12 -8.56
C MET A 64 -18.99 3.84 -8.15
N THR A 65 -19.32 3.92 -6.88
CA THR A 65 -20.70 3.76 -6.39
C THR A 65 -21.54 5.01 -6.64
N GLN A 66 -20.97 6.19 -6.41
CA GLN A 66 -21.56 7.49 -6.67
C GLN A 66 -20.48 8.50 -7.05
N ARG A 67 -20.49 8.95 -8.29
CA ARG A 67 -19.47 9.88 -8.82
C ARG A 67 -19.43 11.19 -8.01
N GLY A 68 -18.21 11.58 -7.60
CA GLY A 68 -17.96 12.83 -6.86
C GLY A 68 -18.36 12.78 -5.38
N LEU A 69 -18.64 11.58 -4.84
CA LEU A 69 -19.00 11.42 -3.42
C LEU A 69 -17.82 11.70 -2.49
N SER A 70 -16.60 11.38 -2.92
CA SER A 70 -15.36 11.57 -2.15
C SER A 70 -14.34 12.36 -2.97
N GLN A 71 -13.60 13.26 -2.33
CA GLN A 71 -12.58 14.09 -2.97
C GLN A 71 -11.35 14.24 -2.08
N SER A 72 -10.18 13.99 -2.66
CA SER A 72 -8.89 14.25 -2.03
C SER A 72 -8.38 15.64 -2.37
N ILE A 73 -7.86 16.33 -1.36
CA ILE A 73 -7.26 17.66 -1.47
C ILE A 73 -5.96 17.73 -0.67
N THR A 74 -5.10 18.67 -1.02
CA THR A 74 -3.82 18.92 -0.33
C THR A 74 -3.77 20.29 0.35
N ALA A 75 -4.64 21.22 -0.06
CA ALA A 75 -4.69 22.55 0.52
C ALA A 75 -5.66 22.58 1.72
N MET A 76 -5.20 23.16 2.83
CA MET A 76 -6.05 23.40 4.02
C MET A 76 -7.09 24.48 3.72
N ILE A 77 -8.36 24.10 3.60
CA ILE A 77 -9.46 25.01 3.30
C ILE A 77 -10.10 25.46 4.61
N ALA A 78 -9.97 26.73 4.93
CA ALA A 78 -10.51 27.32 6.17
C ALA A 78 -11.91 27.95 6.03
N GLU A 79 -12.45 28.03 4.81
CA GLU A 79 -13.74 28.66 4.54
C GLU A 79 -14.91 27.76 4.99
N PRO A 80 -15.75 28.17 6.00
CA PRO A 80 -16.81 27.31 6.55
C PRO A 80 -17.84 26.87 5.50
N ARG A 81 -18.21 27.74 4.56
CA ARG A 81 -19.20 27.43 3.52
C ARG A 81 -18.79 26.23 2.66
N TRP A 82 -17.49 25.97 2.53
CA TRP A 82 -16.99 24.86 1.76
C TRP A 82 -17.36 23.49 2.38
N TYR A 83 -17.66 23.46 3.68
CA TYR A 83 -18.06 22.24 4.39
C TYR A 83 -19.57 22.01 4.42
N GLN A 84 -20.36 22.87 3.78
CA GLN A 84 -21.80 22.67 3.69
C GLN A 84 -22.12 21.37 2.94
N GLY A 85 -22.83 20.44 3.61
CA GLY A 85 -23.17 19.13 3.05
C GLY A 85 -22.07 18.06 3.15
N VAL A 86 -20.84 18.40 3.56
CA VAL A 86 -19.80 17.43 3.92
C VAL A 86 -20.25 16.59 5.10
N LYS A 87 -19.99 15.28 5.09
CA LYS A 87 -20.34 14.33 6.16
C LYS A 87 -19.13 13.80 6.91
N ALA A 88 -17.97 13.75 6.25
CA ALA A 88 -16.72 13.41 6.91
C ALA A 88 -15.53 14.13 6.29
N VAL A 89 -14.58 14.48 7.14
CA VAL A 89 -13.26 14.99 6.80
C VAL A 89 -12.22 14.01 7.33
N LYS A 90 -11.43 13.41 6.44
CA LYS A 90 -10.35 12.49 6.80
C LYS A 90 -9.00 13.19 6.64
N LEU A 91 -8.17 13.13 7.67
CA LEU A 91 -6.87 13.78 7.77
C LEU A 91 -5.77 12.72 7.76
N GLN A 92 -5.05 12.55 6.64
CA GLN A 92 -3.98 11.57 6.57
C GLN A 92 -2.69 12.12 7.18
N ARG A 93 -2.19 11.49 8.26
CA ARG A 93 -0.86 11.73 8.88
C ARG A 93 -0.48 13.20 9.07
N GLN A 94 -1.42 14.05 9.43
CA GLN A 94 -1.13 15.44 9.75
C GLN A 94 -0.33 15.53 11.07
N ALA A 95 0.76 16.29 11.09
CA ALA A 95 1.69 16.30 12.24
C ALA A 95 2.27 17.66 12.59
N SER A 96 2.12 18.69 11.76
CA SER A 96 2.71 20.00 12.01
C SER A 96 1.81 20.88 12.89
N LYS A 97 2.41 21.89 13.54
CA LYS A 97 1.69 22.91 14.30
C LYS A 97 0.63 23.65 13.45
N ALA A 98 0.96 23.97 12.21
CA ALA A 98 0.00 24.61 11.30
C ALA A 98 -1.21 23.70 11.04
N GLN A 99 -0.99 22.40 10.91
CA GLN A 99 -2.06 21.42 10.76
C GLN A 99 -2.88 21.25 12.05
N LEU A 100 -2.24 21.33 13.22
CA LEU A 100 -2.96 21.34 14.51
C LEU A 100 -3.90 22.56 14.61
N GLU A 101 -3.42 23.76 14.26
CA GLU A 101 -4.28 24.95 14.27
C GLU A 101 -5.42 24.84 13.25
N PHE A 102 -5.16 24.24 12.09
CA PHE A 102 -6.18 23.94 11.11
C PHE A 102 -7.25 22.97 11.67
N VAL A 103 -6.85 21.90 12.37
CA VAL A 103 -7.80 20.96 12.98
C VAL A 103 -8.64 21.63 14.08
N LYS A 104 -8.02 22.49 14.90
CA LYS A 104 -8.77 23.32 15.86
C LYS A 104 -9.82 24.21 15.17
N HIS A 105 -9.47 24.75 14.01
CA HIS A 105 -10.42 25.50 13.19
C HIS A 105 -11.53 24.61 12.63
N LEU A 106 -11.21 23.43 12.12
CA LEU A 106 -12.21 22.45 11.67
C LEU A 106 -13.18 22.06 12.80
N LYS A 107 -12.70 21.93 14.04
CA LYS A 107 -13.58 21.67 15.21
C LYS A 107 -14.58 22.80 15.46
N LYS A 108 -14.23 24.06 15.14
CA LYS A 108 -15.19 25.18 15.23
C LYS A 108 -16.20 25.10 14.09
N ILE A 109 -15.76 24.85 12.86
CA ILE A 109 -16.67 24.68 11.71
C ILE A 109 -17.62 23.49 11.92
N GLN A 110 -17.15 22.41 12.56
CA GLN A 110 -17.96 21.24 12.91
C GLN A 110 -19.17 21.58 13.79
N GLN A 111 -19.09 22.64 14.60
CA GLN A 111 -20.24 23.10 15.42
C GLN A 111 -21.36 23.70 14.58
N GLU A 112 -21.03 24.23 13.39
CA GLU A 112 -21.98 24.84 12.47
C GLU A 112 -22.46 23.84 11.40
N HIS A 113 -21.62 22.86 11.05
CA HIS A 113 -21.86 21.87 10.00
C HIS A 113 -21.61 20.46 10.56
N ASP A 114 -22.63 19.62 10.51
CA ASP A 114 -22.61 18.25 11.04
C ASP A 114 -21.74 17.31 10.17
N PHE A 115 -20.43 17.30 10.42
CA PHE A 115 -19.48 16.36 9.80
C PHE A 115 -18.56 15.73 10.84
N LYS A 116 -18.03 14.56 10.51
CA LYS A 116 -17.09 13.80 11.32
C LYS A 116 -15.65 14.15 10.93
N ILE A 117 -14.74 14.27 11.90
CA ILE A 117 -13.30 14.45 11.67
C ILE A 117 -12.59 13.15 12.03
N ILE A 118 -11.86 12.55 11.06
CA ILE A 118 -11.17 11.28 11.19
C ILE A 118 -9.68 11.49 10.96
N TYR A 119 -8.84 11.01 11.87
CA TYR A 119 -7.41 10.91 11.63
C TYR A 119 -7.08 9.54 11.02
N GLU A 120 -6.35 9.53 9.90
CA GLU A 120 -5.93 8.31 9.21
C GLU A 120 -4.43 8.12 9.31
N VAL A 121 -3.98 6.94 9.77
CA VAL A 121 -2.56 6.63 9.91
C VAL A 121 -2.29 5.15 9.64
N ASP A 122 -1.25 4.86 8.86
CA ASP A 122 -0.88 3.51 8.44
C ASP A 122 0.47 3.05 9.01
N ASP A 123 1.18 3.92 9.72
CA ASP A 123 2.47 3.61 10.35
C ASP A 123 2.54 4.26 11.74
N VAL A 124 3.43 3.78 12.60
CA VAL A 124 3.61 4.33 13.95
C VAL A 124 4.28 5.69 13.86
N VAL A 125 3.68 6.67 14.55
CA VAL A 125 4.14 8.07 14.57
C VAL A 125 4.72 8.48 15.94
N PHE A 126 4.79 7.57 16.89
CA PHE A 126 5.40 7.78 18.20
C PHE A 126 6.91 7.55 18.10
N ARG A 127 7.70 8.60 18.29
CA ARG A 127 9.16 8.58 18.05
C ARG A 127 9.89 7.46 18.79
N GLU A 128 9.52 7.20 20.03
CA GLU A 128 10.13 6.19 20.90
C GLU A 128 9.93 4.76 20.40
N GLU A 129 8.86 4.51 19.63
CA GLU A 129 8.56 3.21 19.04
C GLU A 129 9.23 3.01 17.67
N ILE A 130 9.65 4.10 17.00
CA ILE A 130 10.29 4.03 15.69
C ILE A 130 11.75 3.63 15.86
N PRO A 131 12.23 2.53 15.23
CA PRO A 131 13.60 2.07 15.39
C PRO A 131 14.62 3.05 14.79
N ASP A 132 15.83 3.09 15.34
CA ASP A 132 16.88 4.04 14.94
C ASP A 132 17.39 3.85 13.51
N TYR A 133 17.28 2.65 12.96
CA TYR A 133 17.60 2.39 11.56
C TYR A 133 16.60 3.00 10.58
N ASN A 134 15.38 3.30 11.02
CA ASN A 134 14.35 3.87 10.15
C ASN A 134 14.68 5.33 9.87
N LYS A 135 14.98 5.62 8.59
CA LYS A 135 15.36 6.96 8.15
C LYS A 135 14.28 8.04 8.39
N PHE A 136 13.02 7.67 8.57
CA PHE A 136 11.93 8.63 8.81
C PHE A 136 11.74 9.00 10.29
N LYS A 137 12.48 8.38 11.21
CA LYS A 137 12.42 8.71 12.65
C LYS A 137 12.65 10.19 12.92
N PHE A 138 13.54 10.83 12.14
CA PHE A 138 13.85 12.24 12.28
C PHE A 138 12.64 13.18 12.12
N ALA A 139 11.60 12.75 11.40
CA ALA A 139 10.38 13.54 11.21
C ALA A 139 9.65 13.84 12.54
N PHE A 140 9.96 13.08 13.59
CA PHE A 140 9.36 13.20 14.92
C PHE A 140 10.39 13.63 15.99
N ASP A 141 11.51 14.27 15.60
CA ASP A 141 12.57 14.61 16.55
C ASP A 141 12.25 15.82 17.43
N THR A 142 11.37 16.73 16.99
CA THR A 142 10.99 17.91 17.77
C THR A 142 9.78 17.64 18.67
N ASP A 143 9.77 18.23 19.88
CA ASP A 143 8.62 18.18 20.79
C ASP A 143 7.37 18.74 20.13
N GLU A 144 7.51 19.86 19.41
CA GLU A 144 6.40 20.49 18.68
C GLU A 144 5.67 19.52 17.76
N VAL A 145 6.39 18.69 16.98
CA VAL A 145 5.78 17.70 16.09
C VAL A 145 5.14 16.58 16.90
N ARG A 146 5.81 16.08 17.94
CA ARG A 146 5.27 14.99 18.78
C ARG A 146 3.99 15.40 19.50
N GLU A 147 3.95 16.60 20.07
CA GLU A 147 2.77 17.14 20.74
C GLU A 147 1.65 17.45 19.75
N SER A 148 1.99 17.99 18.57
CA SER A 148 1.02 18.31 17.54
C SER A 148 0.31 17.06 17.02
N VAL A 149 1.03 15.98 16.71
CA VAL A 149 0.43 14.76 16.17
C VAL A 149 -0.51 14.09 17.16
N VAL A 150 -0.13 14.03 18.46
CA VAL A 150 -1.00 13.49 19.52
C VAL A 150 -2.24 14.37 19.71
N SER A 151 -2.04 15.70 19.79
CA SER A 151 -3.14 16.66 19.94
C SER A 151 -4.13 16.61 18.77
N ILE A 152 -3.64 16.45 17.53
CA ILE A 152 -4.52 16.30 16.35
C ILE A 152 -5.37 15.04 16.49
N MET A 153 -4.77 13.89 16.84
CA MET A 153 -5.49 12.64 17.02
C MET A 153 -6.54 12.72 18.14
N ASP A 154 -6.20 13.36 19.27
CA ASP A 154 -7.12 13.53 20.39
C ASP A 154 -8.29 14.49 20.08
N LEU A 155 -8.09 15.46 19.19
CA LEU A 155 -9.14 16.35 18.71
C LEU A 155 -10.09 15.69 17.71
N CYS A 156 -9.65 14.64 17.00
CA CYS A 156 -10.48 13.95 16.01
C CYS A 156 -11.59 13.12 16.68
N ASP A 157 -12.67 12.91 15.95
CA ASP A 157 -13.79 12.10 16.44
C ASP A 157 -13.49 10.61 16.39
N GLU A 158 -12.50 10.21 15.54
CA GLU A 158 -12.03 8.86 15.39
C GLU A 158 -10.62 8.82 14.78
N VAL A 159 -9.84 7.80 15.16
CA VAL A 159 -8.57 7.44 14.52
C VAL A 159 -8.75 6.14 13.75
N THR A 160 -8.38 6.10 12.47
CA THR A 160 -8.37 4.87 11.65
C THR A 160 -6.95 4.44 11.36
N LEU A 161 -6.67 3.13 11.47
CA LEU A 161 -5.35 2.54 11.30
C LEU A 161 -5.44 1.09 10.79
N THR A 162 -4.31 0.39 10.61
CA THR A 162 -4.23 -0.82 9.79
C THR A 162 -4.37 -2.15 10.50
N CYS A 163 -4.03 -2.27 11.80
CA CYS A 163 -4.05 -3.56 12.50
C CYS A 163 -4.32 -3.42 14.00
N ASP A 164 -4.71 -4.54 14.64
CA ASP A 164 -5.04 -4.58 16.07
C ASP A 164 -3.86 -4.28 17.00
N PHE A 165 -2.65 -4.69 16.64
CA PHE A 165 -1.47 -4.36 17.43
C PHE A 165 -1.25 -2.84 17.48
N MET A 166 -1.34 -2.18 16.34
CA MET A 166 -1.26 -0.74 16.23
C MET A 166 -2.39 -0.06 17.03
N ARG A 167 -3.63 -0.60 16.99
CA ARG A 167 -4.75 -0.09 17.78
C ARG A 167 -4.45 -0.09 19.27
N LYS A 168 -3.94 -1.20 19.80
CA LYS A 168 -3.58 -1.30 21.22
C LYS A 168 -2.48 -0.31 21.60
N LEU A 169 -1.46 -0.17 20.75
CA LEU A 169 -0.39 0.80 20.93
C LEU A 169 -0.92 2.23 20.96
N PHE A 170 -1.74 2.63 19.99
CA PHE A 170 -2.30 3.97 19.93
C PHE A 170 -3.23 4.26 21.09
N GLN A 171 -4.10 3.32 21.48
CA GLN A 171 -4.96 3.47 22.64
C GLN A 171 -4.18 3.65 23.97
N SER A 172 -2.97 3.11 24.07
CA SER A 172 -2.10 3.33 25.24
C SER A 172 -1.44 4.71 25.28
N LYS A 173 -1.39 5.42 24.14
CA LYS A 173 -0.70 6.71 23.99
C LYS A 173 -1.64 7.91 23.86
N LEU A 174 -2.90 7.69 23.49
CA LEU A 174 -3.89 8.73 23.21
C LEU A 174 -4.92 8.83 24.36
N THR A 175 -5.45 10.03 24.58
CA THR A 175 -6.66 10.23 25.40
C THR A 175 -7.90 9.83 24.62
N ASN A 176 -7.90 10.04 23.29
CA ASN A 176 -8.96 9.57 22.40
C ASN A 176 -8.85 8.05 22.19
N GLN A 177 -9.77 7.30 22.81
CA GLN A 177 -9.84 5.85 22.71
C GLN A 177 -10.65 5.34 21.50
N LYS A 178 -11.13 6.25 20.63
CA LYS A 178 -11.95 5.93 19.46
C LYS A 178 -11.07 5.53 18.28
N VAL A 179 -10.55 4.33 18.30
CA VAL A 179 -9.61 3.81 17.32
C VAL A 179 -10.21 2.62 16.59
N THR A 180 -10.29 2.72 15.26
CA THR A 180 -10.87 1.71 14.37
C THR A 180 -9.80 1.11 13.47
N VAL A 181 -9.79 -0.21 13.35
CA VAL A 181 -8.92 -0.93 12.40
C VAL A 181 -9.61 -1.04 11.05
N ILE A 182 -8.93 -0.57 10.01
CA ILE A 182 -9.28 -0.79 8.61
C ILE A 182 -8.02 -1.35 7.94
N PRO A 183 -7.94 -2.65 7.67
CA PRO A 183 -6.78 -3.25 7.01
C PRO A 183 -6.51 -2.66 5.63
N ASN A 184 -5.33 -2.89 5.08
CA ASN A 184 -5.05 -2.56 3.70
C ASN A 184 -5.71 -3.57 2.78
N PHE A 185 -6.29 -3.08 1.67
CA PHE A 185 -6.96 -3.88 0.66
C PHE A 185 -6.37 -3.61 -0.72
N VAL A 186 -6.27 -4.66 -1.53
CA VAL A 186 -5.70 -4.58 -2.88
C VAL A 186 -6.75 -4.09 -3.86
N PRO A 187 -6.48 -3.09 -4.70
CA PRO A 187 -7.43 -2.64 -5.72
C PRO A 187 -7.57 -3.69 -6.83
N TYR A 188 -8.79 -3.82 -7.36
CA TYR A 188 -9.14 -4.85 -8.36
C TYR A 188 -8.32 -4.76 -9.66
N ASN A 189 -7.87 -3.58 -10.05
CA ASN A 189 -7.03 -3.40 -11.23
C ASN A 189 -5.68 -4.15 -11.15
N TRP A 190 -5.25 -4.58 -9.97
CA TRP A 190 -4.10 -5.46 -9.80
C TRP A 190 -4.39 -6.90 -10.23
N MET A 191 -5.66 -7.31 -10.27
CA MET A 191 -6.08 -8.69 -10.53
C MET A 191 -5.74 -9.15 -11.95
N GLY A 192 -5.88 -8.30 -12.96
CA GLY A 192 -5.68 -8.66 -14.37
C GLY A 192 -4.28 -9.20 -14.69
N TYR A 193 -3.26 -8.80 -13.92
CA TYR A 193 -1.88 -9.25 -14.09
C TYR A 193 -1.52 -10.43 -13.21
N LEU A 194 -2.26 -10.68 -12.13
CA LEU A 194 -1.75 -11.39 -10.98
C LEU A 194 -2.34 -12.80 -10.87
N PHE A 195 -3.62 -13.01 -11.15
CA PHE A 195 -4.25 -14.32 -11.04
C PHE A 195 -4.03 -15.26 -12.23
N ASN A 196 -2.96 -15.07 -13.00
CA ASN A 196 -2.66 -15.94 -14.12
C ASN A 196 -1.90 -17.21 -13.64
N GLN A 197 -2.65 -18.27 -13.33
CA GLN A 197 -2.08 -19.55 -12.90
C GLN A 197 -1.08 -20.15 -13.93
N LYS A 198 -1.36 -19.99 -15.23
CA LYS A 198 -0.46 -20.45 -16.29
C LYS A 198 0.87 -19.72 -16.25
N ARG A 199 0.86 -18.41 -15.97
CA ARG A 199 2.09 -17.63 -15.79
C ARG A 199 2.93 -18.17 -14.62
N VAL A 200 2.32 -18.40 -13.47
CA VAL A 200 3.03 -18.93 -12.29
C VAL A 200 3.64 -20.30 -12.57
N GLN A 201 2.90 -21.18 -13.22
CA GLN A 201 3.42 -22.51 -13.63
C GLN A 201 4.60 -22.37 -14.60
N THR A 202 4.44 -21.56 -15.65
CA THR A 202 5.51 -21.31 -16.63
C THR A 202 6.73 -20.71 -15.97
N ALA A 203 6.58 -19.73 -15.06
CA ALA A 203 7.68 -19.13 -14.32
C ALA A 203 8.41 -20.15 -13.43
N PHE A 204 7.65 -21.02 -12.74
CA PHE A 204 8.22 -22.06 -11.89
C PHE A 204 9.04 -23.06 -12.71
N GLU A 205 8.59 -23.47 -13.89
CA GLU A 205 9.33 -24.38 -14.78
C GLU A 205 10.54 -23.70 -15.44
N LYS A 206 10.36 -22.49 -15.93
CA LYS A 206 11.43 -21.70 -16.58
C LYS A 206 12.62 -21.46 -15.67
N HIS A 207 12.38 -21.19 -14.40
CA HIS A 207 13.41 -20.81 -13.43
C HIS A 207 13.79 -21.93 -12.45
N LYS A 208 13.42 -23.19 -12.71
CA LYS A 208 13.68 -24.31 -11.80
C LYS A 208 15.14 -24.53 -11.44
N SER A 209 16.08 -24.20 -12.34
CA SER A 209 17.53 -24.34 -12.11
C SER A 209 18.13 -23.21 -11.28
N LYS A 210 17.53 -22.01 -11.34
CA LYS A 210 17.91 -20.84 -10.55
C LYS A 210 16.67 -20.03 -10.19
N PRO A 211 15.90 -20.45 -9.16
CA PRO A 211 14.67 -19.77 -8.77
C PRO A 211 14.87 -18.31 -8.40
N ARG A 212 13.89 -17.49 -8.69
CA ARG A 212 13.89 -16.05 -8.42
C ARG A 212 13.17 -15.76 -7.10
N ILE A 213 13.86 -15.09 -6.18
CA ILE A 213 13.36 -14.69 -4.86
C ILE A 213 13.25 -13.17 -4.85
N LEU A 214 12.03 -12.66 -4.62
CA LEU A 214 11.70 -11.25 -4.65
C LEU A 214 11.66 -10.67 -3.23
N TYR A 215 12.29 -9.54 -3.04
CA TYR A 215 12.03 -8.61 -1.93
C TYR A 215 11.62 -7.25 -2.48
N THR A 216 10.58 -6.65 -1.92
CA THR A 216 10.12 -5.30 -2.24
C THR A 216 10.16 -4.44 -0.99
N GLY A 217 10.72 -3.23 -1.07
CA GLY A 217 10.77 -2.35 0.08
C GLY A 217 11.59 -1.09 -0.12
N SER A 218 11.30 -0.09 0.69
CA SER A 218 12.03 1.17 0.70
C SER A 218 13.28 1.10 1.59
N GLY A 219 14.14 2.13 1.49
CA GLY A 219 15.30 2.28 2.39
C GLY A 219 14.95 2.54 3.86
N ALA A 220 13.67 2.62 4.23
CA ALA A 220 13.24 2.72 5.63
C ALA A 220 13.42 1.41 6.42
N HIS A 221 13.63 0.28 5.71
CA HIS A 221 13.89 -1.03 6.30
C HIS A 221 15.38 -1.29 6.60
N TYR A 222 16.27 -0.36 6.24
CA TYR A 222 17.70 -0.57 6.30
C TYR A 222 18.43 0.50 7.10
N ASP A 223 19.47 0.10 7.79
CA ASP A 223 20.39 1.01 8.48
C ASP A 223 21.37 1.68 7.51
N VAL A 224 20.84 2.50 6.60
CA VAL A 224 21.63 3.21 5.58
C VAL A 224 22.69 4.13 6.18
N ALA A 225 22.40 4.71 7.35
CA ALA A 225 23.28 5.64 8.04
C ALA A 225 24.21 4.96 9.06
N ASN A 226 24.20 3.63 9.15
CA ASN A 226 24.97 2.82 10.09
C ASN A 226 24.80 3.25 11.57
N LYS A 227 23.60 3.67 11.95
CA LYS A 227 23.27 4.16 13.31
C LYS A 227 23.18 3.01 14.33
N THR A 228 22.84 1.82 13.87
CA THR A 228 22.59 0.64 14.71
C THR A 228 23.65 -0.46 14.53
N GLY A 229 24.73 -0.16 13.79
CA GLY A 229 25.74 -1.16 13.42
C GLY A 229 25.18 -2.25 12.49
N GLY A 230 24.24 -1.88 11.60
CA GLY A 230 23.62 -2.78 10.64
C GLY A 230 22.51 -3.65 11.20
N LYS A 231 21.98 -3.36 12.39
CA LYS A 231 20.82 -4.06 12.98
C LYS A 231 19.53 -3.46 12.39
N ASP A 232 19.05 -4.05 11.32
CA ASP A 232 17.85 -3.63 10.58
C ASP A 232 16.99 -4.84 10.20
N ASP A 233 15.94 -4.64 9.41
CA ASP A 233 14.98 -5.68 9.06
C ASP A 233 15.58 -6.84 8.24
N MET A 234 16.72 -6.63 7.60
CA MET A 234 17.40 -7.65 6.79
C MET A 234 18.63 -8.24 7.47
N SER A 235 19.08 -7.67 8.57
CA SER A 235 20.36 -8.01 9.19
C SER A 235 20.50 -9.50 9.53
N ALA A 236 19.42 -10.11 10.00
CA ALA A 236 19.37 -11.53 10.34
C ALA A 236 19.56 -12.47 9.12
N VAL A 237 19.17 -12.02 7.91
CA VAL A 237 19.14 -12.88 6.71
C VAL A 237 20.15 -12.48 5.63
N ASN A 238 20.86 -11.37 5.79
CA ASN A 238 21.85 -10.89 4.80
C ASN A 238 22.93 -11.93 4.48
N HIS A 239 23.40 -12.68 5.47
CA HIS A 239 24.44 -13.70 5.28
C HIS A 239 23.91 -14.89 4.47
N ILE A 240 22.62 -15.26 4.60
CA ILE A 240 21.97 -16.32 3.82
C ILE A 240 21.80 -15.88 2.37
N ILE A 241 21.38 -14.62 2.14
CA ILE A 241 21.29 -14.06 0.79
C ILE A 241 22.64 -14.15 0.10
N ARG A 242 23.71 -13.76 0.79
CA ARG A 242 25.09 -13.85 0.29
C ARG A 242 25.52 -15.28 -0.01
N LYS A 243 25.29 -16.21 0.93
CA LYS A 243 25.60 -17.63 0.81
C LYS A 243 24.90 -18.28 -0.38
N THR A 244 23.67 -17.86 -0.67
CA THR A 244 22.78 -18.50 -1.65
C THR A 244 22.67 -17.75 -2.99
N ALA A 245 23.43 -16.65 -3.20
CA ALA A 245 23.37 -15.83 -4.41
C ALA A 245 23.73 -16.58 -5.71
N ASP A 246 24.53 -17.63 -5.63
CA ASP A 246 24.85 -18.49 -6.78
C ASP A 246 23.74 -19.52 -7.05
N LYS A 247 23.03 -19.96 -6.01
CA LYS A 247 21.93 -20.95 -6.09
C LYS A 247 20.59 -20.31 -6.51
N TYR A 248 20.28 -19.11 -6.01
CA TYR A 248 19.06 -18.38 -6.29
C TYR A 248 19.34 -17.05 -6.97
N LYS A 249 18.39 -16.56 -7.73
CA LYS A 249 18.41 -15.21 -8.28
C LYS A 249 17.64 -14.29 -7.34
N TRP A 250 18.36 -13.62 -6.47
CA TRP A 250 17.78 -12.61 -5.58
C TRP A 250 17.46 -11.32 -6.36
N VAL A 251 16.24 -10.81 -6.17
CA VAL A 251 15.71 -9.63 -6.87
C VAL A 251 15.19 -8.66 -5.82
N PHE A 252 15.73 -7.44 -5.82
CA PHE A 252 15.29 -6.35 -4.95
C PHE A 252 14.64 -5.26 -5.76
N VAL A 253 13.48 -4.77 -5.28
CA VAL A 253 12.75 -3.65 -5.89
C VAL A 253 12.55 -2.55 -4.85
N GLY A 254 12.95 -1.33 -5.20
CA GLY A 254 12.89 -0.15 -4.34
C GLY A 254 14.22 0.20 -3.69
N ALA A 255 14.71 -0.64 -2.78
CA ALA A 255 16.02 -0.50 -2.15
C ALA A 255 16.64 -1.88 -1.83
N TYR A 256 17.93 -1.92 -1.51
CA TYR A 256 18.63 -3.11 -1.04
C TYR A 256 19.48 -2.78 0.19
N PRO A 257 19.80 -3.77 1.07
CA PRO A 257 20.65 -3.54 2.24
C PRO A 257 22.07 -3.15 1.84
N PRO A 258 22.67 -2.14 2.48
CA PRO A 258 24.06 -1.74 2.18
C PRO A 258 25.10 -2.89 2.19
N PRO A 259 25.03 -3.87 3.11
CA PRO A 259 25.94 -5.01 3.11
C PRO A 259 25.92 -5.89 1.86
N LEU A 260 24.89 -5.77 1.00
CA LEU A 260 24.77 -6.56 -0.25
C LEU A 260 25.21 -5.80 -1.51
N GLN A 261 25.79 -4.61 -1.37
CA GLN A 261 26.15 -3.74 -2.50
C GLN A 261 27.13 -4.40 -3.49
N ASP A 262 28.07 -5.19 -3.01
CA ASP A 262 29.03 -5.93 -3.85
C ASP A 262 28.34 -6.99 -4.72
N LEU A 263 27.28 -7.64 -4.23
CA LEU A 263 26.48 -8.59 -5.01
C LEU A 263 25.68 -7.88 -6.10
N VAL A 264 25.19 -6.66 -5.83
CA VAL A 264 24.52 -5.83 -6.85
C VAL A 264 25.54 -5.44 -7.94
N LYS A 265 26.71 -4.92 -7.54
CA LYS A 265 27.77 -4.51 -8.47
C LYS A 265 28.30 -5.64 -9.35
N SER A 266 28.38 -6.86 -8.80
CA SER A 266 28.82 -8.06 -9.54
C SER A 266 27.72 -8.75 -10.35
N GLY A 267 26.48 -8.24 -10.32
CA GLY A 267 25.32 -8.83 -11.03
C GLY A 267 24.81 -10.15 -10.44
N LYS A 268 25.32 -10.58 -9.27
CA LYS A 268 24.82 -11.76 -8.55
C LYS A 268 23.43 -11.52 -7.96
N LEU A 269 23.11 -10.27 -7.59
CA LEU A 269 21.84 -9.81 -7.13
C LEU A 269 21.26 -8.80 -8.12
N GLU A 270 20.01 -8.96 -8.55
CA GLU A 270 19.30 -7.99 -9.38
C GLU A 270 18.69 -6.90 -8.50
N PHE A 271 18.87 -5.65 -8.91
CA PHE A 271 18.25 -4.50 -8.26
C PHE A 271 17.51 -3.64 -9.27
N TYR A 272 16.32 -3.24 -8.87
CA TYR A 272 15.48 -2.29 -9.61
C TYR A 272 15.05 -1.14 -8.69
N PRO A 273 15.19 0.12 -9.14
CA PRO A 273 14.73 1.25 -8.36
C PRO A 273 13.22 1.25 -8.20
N TRP A 274 12.73 2.13 -7.34
CA TRP A 274 11.30 2.35 -7.10
C TRP A 274 10.54 2.57 -8.41
N ARG A 275 9.36 1.96 -8.51
CA ARG A 275 8.44 2.11 -9.63
C ARG A 275 7.20 2.88 -9.20
N SER A 276 6.56 3.58 -10.17
CA SER A 276 5.26 4.18 -9.90
C SER A 276 4.24 3.09 -9.52
N LEU A 277 3.29 3.43 -8.66
CA LEU A 277 2.28 2.47 -8.22
C LEU A 277 1.37 1.98 -9.35
N LEU A 278 1.28 2.72 -10.45
CA LEU A 278 0.55 2.30 -11.64
C LEU A 278 1.29 1.21 -12.43
N GLU A 279 2.63 1.27 -12.47
CA GLU A 279 3.46 0.30 -13.16
C GLU A 279 3.85 -0.90 -12.29
N TYR A 280 3.89 -0.69 -10.98
CA TYR A 280 4.44 -1.63 -10.02
C TYR A 280 3.86 -3.05 -10.11
N PRO A 281 2.52 -3.27 -10.15
CA PRO A 281 1.95 -4.61 -10.19
C PRO A 281 2.40 -5.40 -11.43
N GLN A 282 2.35 -4.76 -12.60
CA GLN A 282 2.79 -5.41 -13.83
C GLN A 282 4.29 -5.66 -13.82
N PHE A 283 5.07 -4.70 -13.32
CA PHE A 283 6.51 -4.80 -13.25
C PHE A 283 6.94 -6.00 -12.38
N ILE A 284 6.42 -6.13 -11.14
CA ILE A 284 6.77 -7.26 -10.27
C ILE A 284 6.26 -8.60 -10.83
N ALA A 285 5.11 -8.61 -11.50
CA ALA A 285 4.60 -9.81 -12.17
C ALA A 285 5.54 -10.26 -13.30
N ASN A 286 6.08 -9.34 -14.09
CA ASN A 286 7.00 -9.61 -15.21
C ASN A 286 8.40 -10.05 -14.75
N LEU A 287 8.75 -9.85 -13.48
CA LEU A 287 9.97 -10.40 -12.90
C LEU A 287 9.90 -11.94 -12.73
N ASP A 288 8.75 -12.56 -12.91
CA ASP A 288 8.53 -14.00 -12.75
C ASP A 288 9.07 -14.57 -11.43
N PRO A 289 8.81 -13.97 -10.25
CA PRO A 289 9.30 -14.52 -8.99
C PRO A 289 8.60 -15.83 -8.62
N GLN A 290 9.32 -16.74 -7.97
CA GLN A 290 8.77 -17.98 -7.43
C GLN A 290 8.53 -17.91 -5.92
N LEU A 291 9.16 -16.97 -5.24
CA LEU A 291 9.03 -16.75 -3.81
C LEU A 291 9.17 -15.25 -3.53
N MET A 292 8.37 -14.72 -2.65
CA MET A 292 8.58 -13.42 -2.02
C MET A 292 9.03 -13.62 -0.57
N VAL A 293 9.87 -12.74 -0.05
CA VAL A 293 10.32 -12.79 1.34
C VAL A 293 10.01 -11.49 2.06
N ALA A 294 9.64 -11.59 3.33
CA ALA A 294 9.25 -10.47 4.16
C ALA A 294 9.87 -10.54 5.57
N PRO A 295 11.20 -10.50 5.69
CA PRO A 295 11.88 -10.43 6.97
C PRO A 295 11.63 -9.08 7.65
N LEU A 296 11.50 -9.09 8.97
CA LEU A 296 11.35 -7.93 9.84
C LEU A 296 12.06 -8.19 11.17
N THR A 297 12.61 -7.15 11.77
CA THR A 297 13.13 -7.21 13.15
C THR A 297 11.99 -7.14 14.16
N GLN A 298 12.03 -7.98 15.20
CA GLN A 298 11.03 -8.00 16.27
C GLN A 298 11.09 -6.71 17.10
N ASN A 299 10.07 -5.86 16.94
CA ASN A 299 9.82 -4.65 17.74
C ASN A 299 8.38 -4.17 17.56
N ASN A 300 7.92 -3.24 18.41
CA ASN A 300 6.55 -2.73 18.37
C ASN A 300 6.21 -2.04 17.04
N PHE A 301 7.18 -1.30 16.48
CA PHE A 301 7.01 -0.62 15.19
C PHE A 301 6.69 -1.62 14.08
N ASN A 302 7.47 -2.69 13.97
CA ASN A 302 7.25 -3.70 12.95
C ASN A 302 6.01 -4.57 13.20
N ASN A 303 5.68 -4.86 14.47
CA ASN A 303 4.42 -5.53 14.83
C ASN A 303 3.17 -4.67 14.50
N SER A 304 3.34 -3.36 14.39
CA SER A 304 2.28 -2.41 14.02
C SER A 304 2.16 -2.20 12.51
N LYS A 305 3.06 -2.75 11.69
CA LYS A 305 2.97 -2.62 10.23
C LYS A 305 1.79 -3.38 9.65
N SER A 306 1.35 -2.95 8.49
CA SER A 306 0.41 -3.72 7.69
C SER A 306 1.12 -4.81 6.89
N ASP A 307 0.39 -5.84 6.53
CA ASP A 307 0.83 -7.04 5.82
C ASP A 307 0.94 -6.87 4.29
N ILE A 308 1.20 -5.66 3.80
CA ILE A 308 1.20 -5.34 2.35
C ILE A 308 2.02 -6.33 1.53
N LYS A 309 3.26 -6.67 1.95
CA LYS A 309 4.08 -7.64 1.22
C LYS A 309 3.42 -9.01 1.08
N PHE A 310 2.73 -9.45 2.13
CA PHE A 310 2.01 -10.72 2.12
C PHE A 310 0.81 -10.69 1.16
N ILE A 311 -0.04 -9.66 1.23
CA ILE A 311 -1.19 -9.56 0.32
C ILE A 311 -0.79 -9.30 -1.13
N GLU A 312 0.33 -8.61 -1.38
CA GLU A 312 0.93 -8.48 -2.72
C GLU A 312 1.35 -9.86 -3.26
N ALA A 313 2.02 -10.68 -2.45
CA ALA A 313 2.38 -12.04 -2.84
C ALA A 313 1.15 -12.92 -3.10
N CYS A 314 0.11 -12.82 -2.26
CA CYS A 314 -1.16 -13.51 -2.47
C CYS A 314 -1.77 -13.15 -3.83
N THR A 315 -1.75 -11.87 -4.21
CA THR A 315 -2.24 -11.41 -5.50
C THR A 315 -1.33 -11.84 -6.66
N LEU A 316 -0.01 -11.86 -6.49
CA LEU A 316 0.93 -12.44 -7.45
C LEU A 316 0.74 -13.94 -7.64
N GLY A 317 0.09 -14.63 -6.70
CA GLY A 317 -0.08 -16.06 -6.69
C GLY A 317 1.25 -16.78 -6.45
N ILE A 318 2.07 -16.27 -5.57
CA ILE A 318 3.34 -16.88 -5.14
C ILE A 318 3.41 -16.96 -3.62
N PRO A 319 4.15 -17.93 -3.04
CA PRO A 319 4.40 -17.96 -1.60
C PRO A 319 5.12 -16.69 -1.12
N CYS A 320 4.80 -16.25 0.09
CA CYS A 320 5.55 -15.23 0.82
C CYS A 320 6.09 -15.84 2.11
N LEU A 321 7.40 -15.93 2.23
CA LEU A 321 8.04 -16.37 3.46
C LEU A 321 8.22 -15.18 4.38
N CYS A 322 7.42 -15.14 5.45
CA CYS A 322 7.28 -14.02 6.36
C CYS A 322 8.00 -14.28 7.69
N GLN A 323 8.52 -13.22 8.31
CA GLN A 323 8.91 -13.29 9.73
C GLN A 323 7.66 -13.64 10.57
N ASP A 324 7.78 -14.60 11.49
CA ASP A 324 6.67 -14.94 12.39
C ASP A 324 6.49 -13.83 13.42
N MET A 325 5.52 -12.98 13.16
CA MET A 325 5.17 -11.84 14.01
C MET A 325 3.74 -11.36 13.72
N HIS A 326 3.23 -10.46 14.57
CA HIS A 326 1.84 -10.01 14.49
C HIS A 326 1.44 -9.45 13.11
N THR A 327 2.35 -8.74 12.46
CA THR A 327 2.16 -8.19 11.10
C THR A 327 1.71 -9.23 10.08
N TYR A 328 2.21 -10.45 10.20
CA TYR A 328 1.92 -11.56 9.28
C TYR A 328 1.12 -12.67 9.94
N SER A 329 0.23 -12.35 10.89
CA SER A 329 -0.64 -13.32 11.58
C SER A 329 -1.46 -14.17 10.61
N ASP A 330 -1.92 -13.59 9.49
CA ASP A 330 -2.72 -14.25 8.46
C ASP A 330 -1.90 -15.18 7.54
N ALA A 331 -0.57 -15.11 7.59
CA ALA A 331 0.28 -16.01 6.81
C ALA A 331 0.22 -17.43 7.38
N PRO A 332 0.17 -18.48 6.52
CA PRO A 332 0.23 -19.87 6.98
C PRO A 332 1.53 -20.18 7.74
N ASP A 333 1.48 -21.07 8.72
CA ASP A 333 2.63 -21.40 9.58
C ASP A 333 3.82 -22.00 8.80
N ASP A 334 3.55 -22.74 7.73
CA ASP A 334 4.61 -23.26 6.85
C ASP A 334 5.29 -22.19 5.99
N LEU A 335 4.72 -20.98 5.95
CA LEU A 335 5.29 -19.78 5.31
C LEU A 335 5.78 -18.73 6.30
N LYS A 336 5.94 -19.09 7.58
CA LYS A 336 6.54 -18.23 8.61
C LYS A 336 7.90 -18.77 9.05
N PHE A 337 8.78 -17.91 9.52
CA PHE A 337 10.07 -18.28 10.09
C PHE A 337 10.40 -17.41 11.31
N ASN A 338 11.13 -17.98 12.27
CA ASN A 338 11.59 -17.30 13.48
C ASN A 338 13.09 -17.05 13.46
N THR A 339 13.86 -17.98 12.90
CA THR A 339 15.33 -17.91 12.90
C THR A 339 15.90 -17.85 11.48
N PRO A 340 17.15 -17.38 11.31
CA PRO A 340 17.83 -17.42 10.02
C PRO A 340 17.94 -18.83 9.43
N GLU A 341 18.13 -19.84 10.28
CA GLU A 341 18.22 -21.23 9.86
C GLU A 341 16.88 -21.72 9.29
N GLU A 342 15.76 -21.45 9.99
CA GLU A 342 14.42 -21.73 9.46
C GLU A 342 14.14 -20.99 8.15
N PHE A 343 14.62 -19.75 8.02
CA PHE A 343 14.50 -19.00 6.77
C PHE A 343 15.19 -19.70 5.61
N GLU A 344 16.43 -20.16 5.79
CA GLU A 344 17.18 -20.89 4.77
C GLU A 344 16.50 -22.22 4.43
N GLU A 345 16.16 -23.03 5.44
CA GLU A 345 15.50 -24.34 5.26
C GLU A 345 14.17 -24.21 4.54
N LYS A 346 13.33 -23.24 4.90
CA LYS A 346 12.03 -23.03 4.26
C LYS A 346 12.17 -22.53 2.82
N ILE A 347 13.14 -21.67 2.50
CA ILE A 347 13.44 -21.31 1.11
C ILE A 347 13.80 -22.57 0.31
N GLU A 348 14.69 -23.40 0.81
CA GLU A 348 15.10 -24.64 0.15
C GLU A 348 13.92 -25.58 -0.07
N TRP A 349 13.07 -25.74 0.95
CA TRP A 349 11.90 -26.59 0.89
C TRP A 349 10.85 -26.09 -0.10
N ILE A 350 10.51 -24.78 -0.05
CA ILE A 350 9.51 -24.15 -0.92
C ILE A 350 9.91 -24.23 -2.39
N LEU A 351 11.18 -23.95 -2.69
CA LEU A 351 11.69 -23.88 -4.06
C LEU A 351 12.19 -25.22 -4.61
N ASN A 352 12.16 -26.29 -3.81
CA ASN A 352 12.54 -27.61 -4.27
C ASN A 352 11.49 -28.15 -5.24
N TRP A 353 11.92 -28.47 -6.47
CA TRP A 353 11.04 -29.05 -7.50
C TRP A 353 10.30 -30.32 -7.05
N LYS A 354 10.91 -31.12 -6.17
CA LYS A 354 10.24 -32.32 -5.61
C LYS A 354 8.99 -31.95 -4.81
N ASN A 355 8.93 -30.77 -4.25
CA ASN A 355 7.82 -30.27 -3.44
C ASN A 355 6.76 -29.49 -4.26
N ARG A 356 6.86 -29.48 -5.60
CA ARG A 356 5.98 -28.69 -6.48
C ARG A 356 4.47 -28.87 -6.22
N LYS A 357 4.05 -30.05 -5.79
CA LYS A 357 2.64 -30.30 -5.45
C LYS A 357 2.19 -29.43 -4.29
N ARG A 358 3.01 -29.35 -3.22
CA ARG A 358 2.74 -28.50 -2.04
C ARG A 358 2.85 -27.01 -2.40
N TYR A 359 3.83 -26.65 -3.21
CA TYR A 359 3.96 -25.29 -3.74
C TYR A 359 2.66 -24.80 -4.40
N PHE A 360 2.07 -25.59 -5.31
CA PHE A 360 0.82 -25.21 -5.97
C PHE A 360 -0.43 -25.33 -5.08
N GLN A 361 -0.38 -26.13 -4.01
CA GLN A 361 -1.43 -26.11 -2.96
C GLN A 361 -1.39 -24.81 -2.18
N ASN A 362 -0.21 -24.36 -1.77
CA ASN A 362 -0.03 -23.05 -1.09
C ASN A 362 -0.53 -21.91 -1.96
N ILE A 363 -0.19 -21.88 -3.24
CA ILE A 363 -0.69 -20.87 -4.17
C ILE A 363 -2.21 -20.79 -4.20
N ARG A 364 -2.92 -21.92 -4.23
CA ARG A 364 -4.40 -21.93 -4.23
C ARG A 364 -4.95 -21.29 -2.97
N MET A 365 -4.43 -21.67 -1.81
CA MET A 365 -4.81 -21.09 -0.52
C MET A 365 -4.54 -19.58 -0.47
N LEU A 366 -3.34 -19.14 -0.89
CA LEU A 366 -2.97 -17.73 -0.92
C LEU A 366 -3.86 -16.91 -1.86
N ARG A 367 -4.27 -17.49 -3.00
CA ARG A 367 -5.24 -16.85 -3.89
C ARG A 367 -6.59 -16.63 -3.23
N GLU A 368 -7.07 -17.57 -2.43
CA GLU A 368 -8.32 -17.43 -1.68
C GLU A 368 -8.22 -16.28 -0.65
N ILE A 369 -7.08 -16.17 0.02
CA ILE A 369 -6.79 -15.04 0.91
C ILE A 369 -6.77 -13.73 0.11
N GLY A 370 -6.04 -13.70 -1.02
CA GLY A 370 -5.94 -12.52 -1.87
C GLY A 370 -7.29 -12.03 -2.39
N VAL A 371 -8.17 -12.96 -2.82
CA VAL A 371 -9.53 -12.61 -3.30
C VAL A 371 -10.35 -11.95 -2.20
N LYS A 372 -10.25 -12.41 -0.95
CA LYS A 372 -10.94 -11.80 0.19
C LYS A 372 -10.42 -10.39 0.52
N ARG A 373 -9.20 -10.07 0.11
CA ARG A 373 -8.54 -8.79 0.39
C ARG A 373 -8.69 -7.77 -0.75
N PHE A 374 -9.57 -8.00 -1.74
CA PHE A 374 -9.87 -6.95 -2.73
C PHE A 374 -10.73 -5.84 -2.15
N LEU A 375 -10.30 -4.61 -2.43
CA LEU A 375 -10.94 -3.39 -1.93
C LEU A 375 -12.41 -3.26 -2.37
N GLU A 376 -12.72 -3.70 -3.58
CA GLU A 376 -14.06 -3.66 -4.17
C GLU A 376 -15.03 -4.67 -3.58
N ASN A 377 -14.56 -5.60 -2.75
CA ASN A 377 -15.47 -6.47 -2.00
C ASN A 377 -16.37 -5.61 -1.09
N PRO A 378 -17.69 -5.86 -1.07
CA PRO A 378 -18.63 -5.03 -0.31
C PRO A 378 -18.27 -4.84 1.18
N GLU A 379 -17.73 -5.90 1.81
CA GLU A 379 -17.29 -5.84 3.21
C GLU A 379 -16.06 -4.93 3.39
N ASN A 380 -15.12 -4.99 2.45
CA ASN A 380 -13.85 -4.24 2.54
C ASN A 380 -14.08 -2.73 2.30
N ILE A 381 -14.76 -2.37 1.22
CA ILE A 381 -15.13 -0.97 1.00
C ILE A 381 -16.16 -0.49 2.03
N GLY A 382 -17.03 -1.39 2.50
CA GLY A 382 -17.98 -1.13 3.57
C GLY A 382 -17.30 -0.64 4.85
N SER A 383 -16.15 -1.21 5.23
CA SER A 383 -15.40 -0.75 6.41
C SER A 383 -14.93 0.70 6.29
N HIS A 384 -14.50 1.14 5.11
CA HIS A 384 -14.17 2.54 4.83
C HIS A 384 -15.42 3.44 4.88
N MET A 385 -16.53 2.99 4.28
CA MET A 385 -17.78 3.74 4.28
C MET A 385 -18.35 3.87 5.69
N GLU A 386 -18.32 2.82 6.51
CA GLU A 386 -18.77 2.88 7.90
C GLU A 386 -17.96 3.86 8.75
N ALA A 387 -16.63 3.89 8.58
CA ALA A 387 -15.81 4.87 9.26
C ALA A 387 -16.20 6.31 8.87
N LEU A 388 -16.57 6.55 7.61
CA LEU A 388 -16.96 7.86 7.11
C LEU A 388 -18.40 8.27 7.51
N THR A 389 -19.34 7.32 7.65
CA THR A 389 -20.77 7.62 7.78
C THR A 389 -21.34 7.35 9.15
N THR A 390 -20.74 6.47 9.93
CA THR A 390 -21.30 5.97 11.18
C THR A 390 -20.50 6.44 12.39
N PRO A 391 -21.13 6.96 13.45
CA PRO A 391 -20.44 7.32 14.68
C PRO A 391 -19.70 6.14 15.30
N TYR A 392 -18.55 6.40 15.90
CA TYR A 392 -17.79 5.37 16.61
C TYR A 392 -18.62 4.70 17.69
N GLY A 393 -18.55 3.37 17.80
CA GLY A 393 -19.29 2.61 18.80
C GLY A 393 -20.79 2.44 18.54
N SER A 394 -21.30 2.93 17.42
CA SER A 394 -22.69 2.70 17.01
C SER A 394 -22.98 1.20 16.87
N PRO A 395 -24.14 0.71 17.34
CA PRO A 395 -24.57 -0.69 17.12
C PRO A 395 -24.72 -1.04 15.62
N GLU A 396 -24.87 -0.05 14.77
CA GLU A 396 -24.98 -0.22 13.32
C GLU A 396 -23.66 -0.61 12.66
N ARG A 397 -22.52 -0.42 13.33
CA ARG A 397 -21.19 -0.89 12.88
C ARG A 397 -21.04 -2.41 13.03
N LYS A 398 -21.89 -3.17 12.36
CA LYS A 398 -21.91 -4.63 12.47
C LYS A 398 -20.72 -5.33 11.82
N TYR A 399 -20.18 -4.77 10.74
CA TYR A 399 -19.13 -5.41 9.94
C TYR A 399 -17.76 -5.43 10.61
N LEU A 400 -17.42 -4.42 11.40
CA LEU A 400 -16.13 -4.38 12.12
C LEU A 400 -16.04 -5.38 13.29
N LYS A 401 -17.17 -5.92 13.78
CA LYS A 401 -17.18 -6.93 14.86
C LYS A 401 -16.95 -8.36 14.36
N GLN A 402 -17.10 -8.61 13.07
CA GLN A 402 -16.94 -9.95 12.45
C GLN A 402 -15.50 -10.25 12.01
N TRP A 403 -14.61 -9.26 12.01
CA TRP A 403 -13.19 -9.41 11.72
C TRP A 403 -12.36 -9.55 13.00
N ASN A 404 -12.69 -10.51 13.83
CA ASN A 404 -11.74 -11.08 14.79
C ASN A 404 -11.33 -12.44 14.23
N PRO A 405 -10.04 -12.60 13.78
CA PRO A 405 -9.50 -13.93 13.48
C PRO A 405 -9.38 -14.76 14.75
#